data_4c8dbee704887d582f3fcd337e31eac4
#
_entry.id   4c8dbee704887d582f3fcd337e31eac4
#
_cell.length_a   1.000
_cell.length_b   1.000
_cell.length_c   1.000
_cell.angle_alpha   90.00
_cell.angle_beta   90.00
_cell.angle_gamma   90.00
#
_symmetry.space_group_name_H-M   'P 1'
#
loop_
_entity.id
_entity.type
_entity.pdbx_description
1 polymer ?
#
loop_
_entity_poly.entity_id
_entity_poly.type
_entity_poly.pdbx_seq_one_letter_code
_entity_poly.pdbx_strand_id
1 'polypeptide(L)'
;MLASKSRTVQRRPPASIAPQESGSLITLYCADRFGGEWSNLLQAGQNGSLTITLHKTSDYEFKQPGSGYAYEAAASGQTGTTYYTLSGSTFYFYQGVKVAGSGSFLGQATKQEMADYIVKKGQLAEFKQLAKKVEIVDKSGQTQRLSEGRSGYFTIPAEMQGTWYSASNYDGETTHSKYVFSQSTIFIQDDKHNRKGHTTTLYTRAA
;
A
#
# COMPACT_ATOMS: atom_id res chain seq x y z
N MET A 1 -43.43 29.29 27.09
CA MET A 1 -42.08 28.75 27.32
C MET A 1 -41.97 27.43 26.59
N LEU A 2 -41.29 27.42 25.44
CA LEU A 2 -41.03 26.21 24.62
C LEU A 2 -39.66 25.70 25.00
N ALA A 3 -39.60 24.54 25.64
CA ALA A 3 -38.34 23.88 25.98
C ALA A 3 -37.70 23.28 24.72
N SER A 4 -36.58 23.84 24.30
CA SER A 4 -35.73 23.30 23.24
C SER A 4 -35.13 21.96 23.69
N LYS A 5 -35.61 20.85 23.14
CA LYS A 5 -34.99 19.54 23.34
C LYS A 5 -33.67 19.49 22.53
N SER A 6 -32.56 19.70 23.21
CA SER A 6 -31.24 19.44 22.68
C SER A 6 -31.12 17.96 22.30
N ARG A 7 -31.07 17.68 21.01
CA ARG A 7 -30.86 16.33 20.48
C ARG A 7 -29.39 16.00 20.66
N THR A 8 -29.03 15.29 21.71
CA THR A 8 -27.70 14.72 21.88
C THR A 8 -27.48 13.68 20.76
N VAL A 9 -26.70 14.05 19.77
CA VAL A 9 -26.22 13.10 18.74
C VAL A 9 -25.28 12.12 19.46
N GLN A 10 -25.79 10.95 19.77
CA GLN A 10 -24.93 9.86 20.25
C GLN A 10 -23.90 9.53 19.14
N ARG A 11 -22.67 10.00 19.33
CA ARG A 11 -21.50 9.56 18.54
C ARG A 11 -21.27 8.09 18.84
N ARG A 12 -21.57 7.24 17.87
CA ARG A 12 -21.21 5.83 17.93
C ARG A 12 -19.68 5.73 18.00
N PRO A 13 -19.09 4.97 18.95
CA PRO A 13 -17.64 4.77 18.97
C PRO A 13 -17.19 4.13 17.65
N PRO A 14 -16.00 4.46 17.14
CA PRO A 14 -15.50 3.96 15.84
C PRO A 14 -14.97 2.52 15.91
N ALA A 15 -15.63 1.65 16.64
CA ALA A 15 -15.31 0.22 16.67
C ALA A 15 -16.05 -0.48 15.51
N SER A 16 -15.28 -1.00 14.55
CA SER A 16 -15.71 -1.77 13.38
C SER A 16 -16.52 -1.01 12.30
N ILE A 17 -15.87 -0.15 11.55
CA ILE A 17 -16.35 0.21 10.21
C ILE A 17 -16.13 -1.02 9.32
N ALA A 18 -17.13 -1.45 8.56
CA ALA A 18 -16.99 -2.52 7.58
C ALA A 18 -15.86 -2.21 6.58
N PRO A 19 -15.22 -3.22 5.97
CA PRO A 19 -14.17 -2.98 4.95
C PRO A 19 -14.63 -2.06 3.82
N GLN A 20 -15.88 -2.18 3.37
CA GLN A 20 -16.48 -1.31 2.35
C GLN A 20 -16.56 0.15 2.80
N GLU A 21 -16.95 0.37 4.05
CA GLU A 21 -16.98 1.71 4.64
C GLU A 21 -15.55 2.28 4.77
N SER A 22 -14.56 1.45 5.09
CA SER A 22 -13.15 1.87 5.12
C SER A 22 -12.67 2.30 3.74
N GLY A 23 -12.97 1.54 2.70
CA GLY A 23 -12.64 1.89 1.31
C GLY A 23 -13.27 3.21 0.86
N SER A 24 -14.55 3.41 1.16
CA SER A 24 -15.25 4.67 0.88
C SER A 24 -14.65 5.85 1.64
N LEU A 25 -14.38 5.69 2.94
CA LEU A 25 -13.80 6.72 3.80
C LEU A 25 -12.44 7.20 3.28
N ILE A 26 -11.57 6.25 2.94
CA ILE A 26 -10.23 6.51 2.43
C ILE A 26 -10.30 7.21 1.08
N THR A 27 -11.16 6.73 0.16
CA THR A 27 -11.29 7.32 -1.18
C THR A 27 -11.72 8.78 -1.10
N LEU A 28 -12.74 9.10 -0.31
CA LEU A 28 -13.20 10.48 -0.09
C LEU A 28 -12.12 11.36 0.53
N TYR A 29 -11.51 10.89 1.61
CA TYR A 29 -10.46 11.63 2.31
C TYR A 29 -9.26 11.90 1.39
N CYS A 30 -8.76 10.89 0.70
CA CYS A 30 -7.58 11.02 -0.15
C CYS A 30 -7.87 11.87 -1.40
N ALA A 31 -9.04 11.76 -2.00
CA ALA A 31 -9.44 12.60 -3.14
C ALA A 31 -9.43 14.09 -2.78
N ASP A 32 -9.97 14.45 -1.63
CA ASP A 32 -10.03 15.85 -1.19
C ASP A 32 -8.68 16.38 -0.67
N ARG A 33 -7.86 15.52 -0.05
CA ARG A 33 -6.58 15.92 0.55
C ARG A 33 -5.40 15.92 -0.42
N PHE A 34 -5.38 14.99 -1.36
CA PHE A 34 -4.22 14.75 -2.22
C PHE A 34 -4.54 14.95 -3.70
N GLY A 35 -5.80 14.86 -4.10
CA GLY A 35 -6.18 15.03 -5.51
C GLY A 35 -5.66 13.89 -6.42
N GLY A 36 -5.34 14.25 -7.66
CA GLY A 36 -4.70 13.35 -8.63
C GLY A 36 -5.47 12.06 -8.88
N GLU A 37 -4.78 10.91 -8.79
CA GLU A 37 -5.37 9.60 -9.05
C GLU A 37 -6.50 9.26 -8.06
N TRP A 38 -6.45 9.74 -6.81
CA TRP A 38 -7.52 9.56 -5.85
C TRP A 38 -8.79 10.32 -6.22
N SER A 39 -8.68 11.52 -6.81
CA SER A 39 -9.84 12.26 -7.32
C SER A 39 -10.47 11.55 -8.53
N ASN A 40 -9.64 11.01 -9.43
CA ASN A 40 -10.12 10.22 -10.56
C ASN A 40 -10.85 8.96 -10.09
N LEU A 41 -10.29 8.30 -9.06
CA LEU A 41 -10.91 7.13 -8.44
C LEU A 41 -12.26 7.47 -7.80
N LEU A 42 -12.36 8.58 -7.06
CA LEU A 42 -13.62 9.02 -6.48
C LEU A 42 -14.68 9.25 -7.57
N GLN A 43 -14.31 9.96 -8.63
CA GLN A 43 -15.22 10.21 -9.76
C GLN A 43 -15.69 8.90 -10.42
N ALA A 44 -14.79 7.94 -10.61
CA ALA A 44 -15.14 6.61 -11.13
C ALA A 44 -16.11 5.87 -10.20
N GLY A 45 -15.89 5.92 -8.88
CA GLY A 45 -16.77 5.30 -7.89
C GLY A 45 -18.15 5.97 -7.78
N GLN A 46 -18.23 7.28 -7.98
CA GLN A 46 -19.51 8.00 -8.03
C GLN A 46 -20.36 7.56 -9.24
N ASN A 47 -19.71 7.37 -10.39
CA ASN A 47 -20.36 6.98 -11.65
C ASN A 47 -20.56 5.46 -11.81
N GLY A 48 -19.82 4.64 -11.08
CA GLY A 48 -19.83 3.19 -11.13
C GLY A 48 -19.66 2.55 -9.76
N SER A 49 -18.72 1.61 -9.64
CA SER A 49 -18.34 0.95 -8.40
C SER A 49 -16.82 0.93 -8.23
N LEU A 50 -16.40 0.70 -7.00
CA LEU A 50 -15.00 0.58 -6.60
C LEU A 50 -14.70 -0.85 -6.17
N THR A 51 -13.49 -1.29 -6.43
CA THR A 51 -12.95 -2.54 -5.90
C THR A 51 -11.76 -2.23 -5.00
N ILE A 52 -11.79 -2.76 -3.79
CA ILE A 52 -10.62 -2.79 -2.89
C ILE A 52 -10.05 -4.20 -2.94
N THR A 53 -8.87 -4.34 -3.50
CA THR A 53 -8.20 -5.63 -3.62
C THR A 53 -7.09 -5.73 -2.57
N LEU A 54 -7.11 -6.81 -1.79
CA LEU A 54 -6.09 -7.13 -0.81
C LEU A 54 -4.95 -7.90 -1.47
N HIS A 55 -3.73 -7.44 -1.23
CA HIS A 55 -2.48 -8.08 -1.65
C HIS A 55 -1.56 -8.27 -0.44
N LYS A 56 -0.53 -9.10 -0.55
CA LYS A 56 0.56 -9.11 0.43
C LYS A 56 1.42 -7.86 0.25
N THR A 57 1.80 -7.20 1.34
CA THR A 57 2.73 -6.06 1.27
C THR A 57 4.12 -6.45 0.79
N SER A 58 4.50 -7.74 0.95
CA SER A 58 5.76 -8.28 0.40
C SER A 58 5.87 -8.17 -1.13
N ASP A 59 4.75 -7.98 -1.83
CA ASP A 59 4.72 -7.83 -3.28
C ASP A 59 5.05 -6.40 -3.75
N TYR A 60 5.31 -5.47 -2.80
CA TYR A 60 5.52 -4.04 -3.03
C TYR A 60 6.65 -3.49 -2.15
N GLU A 61 7.20 -2.34 -2.53
CA GLU A 61 8.25 -1.62 -1.79
C GLU A 61 7.71 -0.38 -1.08
N PHE A 62 6.67 -0.54 -0.27
CA PHE A 62 6.08 0.60 0.46
C PHE A 62 7.00 1.14 1.54
N LYS A 63 7.11 2.47 1.63
CA LYS A 63 7.82 3.17 2.71
C LYS A 63 7.30 2.78 4.10
N GLN A 64 5.99 2.55 4.21
CA GLN A 64 5.28 2.12 5.41
C GLN A 64 4.45 0.88 5.05
N PRO A 65 5.01 -0.34 5.15
CA PRO A 65 4.34 -1.54 4.68
C PRO A 65 3.12 -1.96 5.53
N GLY A 66 2.97 -1.38 6.73
CA GLY A 66 1.85 -1.73 7.60
C GLY A 66 1.95 -3.15 8.18
N SER A 67 0.81 -3.78 8.44
CA SER A 67 0.67 -5.08 9.10
C SER A 67 0.52 -6.26 8.15
N GLY A 68 1.17 -6.24 6.99
CA GLY A 68 1.28 -7.39 6.08
C GLY A 68 0.35 -7.36 4.87
N TYR A 69 -0.58 -6.40 4.78
CA TYR A 69 -1.49 -6.26 3.65
C TYR A 69 -1.38 -4.89 3.00
N ALA A 70 -1.42 -4.89 1.65
CA ALA A 70 -1.60 -3.72 0.82
C ALA A 70 -3.00 -3.77 0.21
N TYR A 71 -3.65 -2.63 0.17
CA TYR A 71 -5.01 -2.48 -0.34
C TYR A 71 -4.96 -1.60 -1.58
N GLU A 72 -5.18 -2.22 -2.73
CA GLU A 72 -5.36 -1.55 -4.01
C GLU A 72 -6.78 -1.02 -4.09
N ALA A 73 -6.94 0.26 -4.39
CA ALA A 73 -8.23 0.86 -4.67
C ALA A 73 -8.34 1.20 -6.16
N ALA A 74 -9.34 0.64 -6.84
CA ALA A 74 -9.52 0.78 -8.27
C ALA A 74 -11.00 0.95 -8.65
N ALA A 75 -11.25 1.50 -9.83
CA ALA A 75 -12.56 1.35 -10.46
C ALA A 75 -12.81 -0.14 -10.77
N SER A 76 -14.06 -0.58 -10.63
CA SER A 76 -14.40 -2.00 -10.85
C SER A 76 -13.96 -2.49 -12.23
N GLY A 77 -13.31 -3.65 -12.27
CA GLY A 77 -12.78 -4.23 -13.49
C GLY A 77 -11.47 -3.64 -14.01
N GLN A 78 -10.84 -2.70 -13.25
CA GLN A 78 -9.57 -2.08 -13.62
C GLN A 78 -8.48 -2.42 -12.59
N THR A 79 -7.24 -2.31 -13.01
CA THR A 79 -6.08 -2.31 -12.11
C THR A 79 -5.85 -0.90 -11.61
N GLY A 80 -5.72 -0.73 -10.30
CA GLY A 80 -5.50 0.55 -9.66
C GLY A 80 -4.02 0.91 -9.53
N THR A 81 -3.77 2.18 -9.34
CA THR A 81 -2.47 2.74 -9.00
C THR A 81 -2.50 3.45 -7.64
N THR A 82 -3.68 3.49 -7.01
CA THR A 82 -3.91 4.04 -5.68
C THR A 82 -3.95 2.93 -4.65
N TYR A 83 -3.12 3.06 -3.61
CA TYR A 83 -2.97 2.03 -2.59
C TYR A 83 -2.96 2.64 -1.19
N TYR A 84 -3.29 1.82 -0.22
CA TYR A 84 -3.03 2.13 1.18
C TYR A 84 -2.56 0.88 1.94
N THR A 85 -1.82 1.12 3.01
CA THR A 85 -1.45 0.11 4.00
C THR A 85 -1.98 0.53 5.37
N LEU A 86 -2.01 -0.39 6.32
CA LEU A 86 -2.59 -0.18 7.64
C LEU A 86 -1.67 -0.73 8.74
N SER A 87 -1.42 0.07 9.77
CA SER A 87 -0.76 -0.38 10.99
C SER A 87 -1.54 0.15 12.20
N GLY A 88 -2.14 -0.77 12.96
CA GLY A 88 -3.06 -0.41 14.04
C GLY A 88 -4.26 0.37 13.51
N SER A 89 -4.41 1.62 13.94
CA SER A 89 -5.46 2.54 13.46
C SER A 89 -5.00 3.53 12.41
N THR A 90 -3.73 3.48 11.99
CA THR A 90 -3.12 4.44 11.07
C THR A 90 -3.04 3.87 9.66
N PHE A 91 -3.55 4.62 8.70
CA PHE A 91 -3.52 4.33 7.27
C PHE A 91 -2.41 5.17 6.61
N TYR A 92 -1.71 4.57 5.66
CA TYR A 92 -0.64 5.19 4.87
C TYR A 92 -1.04 5.15 3.40
N PHE A 93 -1.01 6.29 2.72
CA PHE A 93 -1.59 6.48 1.39
C PHE A 93 -0.53 6.62 0.30
N TYR A 94 -0.80 6.03 -0.85
CA TYR A 94 0.11 5.98 -1.99
C TYR A 94 -0.64 6.22 -3.30
N GLN A 95 0.06 6.72 -4.31
CA GLN A 95 -0.39 6.79 -5.70
C GLN A 95 0.74 6.44 -6.66
N GLY A 96 0.40 6.15 -7.93
CA GLY A 96 1.37 5.75 -8.94
C GLY A 96 2.05 4.41 -8.63
N VAL A 97 1.40 3.57 -7.81
CA VAL A 97 1.95 2.25 -7.46
C VAL A 97 1.82 1.33 -8.67
N LYS A 98 2.93 0.70 -9.02
CA LYS A 98 2.99 -0.37 -10.00
C LYS A 98 3.37 -1.66 -9.29
N VAL A 99 3.02 -2.79 -9.88
CA VAL A 99 3.47 -4.10 -9.37
C VAL A 99 4.99 -4.09 -9.19
N ALA A 100 5.45 -4.57 -8.05
CA ALA A 100 6.86 -4.54 -7.63
C ALA A 100 7.45 -3.12 -7.43
N GLY A 101 6.61 -2.10 -7.26
CA GLY A 101 7.06 -0.73 -7.02
C GLY A 101 6.55 -0.14 -5.71
N SER A 102 7.08 1.02 -5.36
CA SER A 102 6.74 1.73 -4.12
C SER A 102 5.62 2.76 -4.29
N GLY A 103 5.47 3.29 -5.50
CA GLY A 103 4.65 4.49 -5.71
C GLY A 103 5.14 5.71 -4.93
N SER A 104 4.34 6.78 -4.98
CA SER A 104 4.58 8.00 -4.21
C SER A 104 3.81 7.94 -2.88
N PHE A 105 4.52 8.03 -1.77
CA PHE A 105 3.90 8.18 -0.45
C PHE A 105 3.30 9.59 -0.31
N LEU A 106 2.01 9.67 0.00
CA LEU A 106 1.27 10.93 0.09
C LEU A 106 1.12 11.43 1.52
N GLY A 107 1.02 10.51 2.49
CA GLY A 107 0.79 10.84 3.88
C GLY A 107 0.09 9.72 4.63
N GLN A 108 -0.35 10.06 5.85
CA GLN A 108 -1.04 9.14 6.74
C GLN A 108 -2.18 9.83 7.46
N ALA A 109 -3.15 9.06 7.92
CA ALA A 109 -4.19 9.51 8.84
C ALA A 109 -4.74 8.32 9.64
N THR A 110 -5.27 8.60 10.80
CA THR A 110 -6.04 7.63 11.56
C THR A 110 -7.48 7.56 11.04
N LYS A 111 -8.14 6.46 11.31
CA LYS A 111 -9.56 6.28 11.01
C LYS A 111 -10.43 7.39 11.59
N GLN A 112 -10.12 7.81 12.82
CA GLN A 112 -10.86 8.87 13.51
C GLN A 112 -10.68 10.22 12.81
N GLU A 113 -9.43 10.57 12.43
CA GLU A 113 -9.15 11.82 11.71
C GLU A 113 -9.88 11.89 10.37
N MET A 114 -9.90 10.80 9.62
CA MET A 114 -10.65 10.72 8.36
C MET A 114 -12.16 10.86 8.58
N ALA A 115 -12.72 10.19 9.59
CA ALA A 115 -14.15 10.25 9.91
C ALA A 115 -14.57 11.66 10.33
N ASP A 116 -13.79 12.31 11.21
CA ASP A 116 -14.06 13.69 11.65
C ASP A 116 -13.94 14.67 10.48
N TYR A 117 -12.99 14.44 9.56
CA TYR A 117 -12.83 15.23 8.35
C TYR A 117 -14.07 15.16 7.46
N ILE A 118 -14.56 13.95 7.14
CA ILE A 118 -15.76 13.73 6.31
C ILE A 118 -17.01 14.37 6.95
N VAL A 119 -17.16 14.24 8.26
CA VAL A 119 -18.28 14.90 8.99
C VAL A 119 -18.18 16.41 8.89
N LYS A 120 -16.97 16.98 9.10
CA LYS A 120 -16.74 18.43 9.01
C LYS A 120 -17.01 18.98 7.60
N LYS A 121 -16.72 18.20 6.57
CA LYS A 121 -16.98 18.55 5.16
C LYS A 121 -18.45 18.34 4.74
N GLY A 122 -19.28 17.75 5.58
CA GLY A 122 -20.69 17.47 5.24
C GLY A 122 -20.87 16.31 4.25
N GLN A 123 -19.84 15.48 4.06
CA GLN A 123 -19.79 14.40 3.05
C GLN A 123 -20.35 13.06 3.55
N LEU A 124 -21.08 13.04 4.67
CA LEU A 124 -21.58 11.81 5.25
C LEU A 124 -22.57 11.05 4.35
N ALA A 125 -23.38 11.78 3.57
CA ALA A 125 -24.30 11.17 2.61
C ALA A 125 -23.56 10.50 1.46
N GLU A 126 -22.55 11.17 0.91
CA GLU A 126 -21.69 10.68 -0.14
C GLU A 126 -20.88 9.44 0.29
N PHE A 127 -20.31 9.49 1.50
CA PHE A 127 -19.65 8.36 2.13
C PHE A 127 -20.56 7.11 2.17
N LYS A 128 -21.80 7.25 2.63
CA LYS A 128 -22.74 6.13 2.72
C LYS A 128 -23.16 5.60 1.35
N GLN A 129 -23.28 6.46 0.36
CA GLN A 129 -23.59 6.05 -1.02
C GLN A 129 -22.42 5.30 -1.65
N LEU A 130 -21.21 5.82 -1.51
CA LEU A 130 -20.01 5.20 -2.04
C LEU A 130 -19.73 3.84 -1.39
N ALA A 131 -19.93 3.72 -0.07
CA ALA A 131 -19.73 2.46 0.66
C ALA A 131 -20.58 1.30 0.13
N LYS A 132 -21.77 1.58 -0.40
CA LYS A 132 -22.65 0.56 -1.03
C LYS A 132 -22.12 0.06 -2.38
N LYS A 133 -21.19 0.80 -2.96
CA LYS A 133 -20.60 0.53 -4.28
C LYS A 133 -19.18 -0.04 -4.19
N VAL A 134 -18.68 -0.26 -2.97
CA VAL A 134 -17.34 -0.83 -2.75
C VAL A 134 -17.45 -2.35 -2.65
N GLU A 135 -16.72 -3.04 -3.52
CA GLU A 135 -16.49 -4.47 -3.49
C GLU A 135 -15.12 -4.78 -2.87
N ILE A 136 -15.02 -5.85 -2.09
CA ILE A 136 -13.77 -6.31 -1.49
C ILE A 136 -13.37 -7.62 -2.15
N VAL A 137 -12.15 -7.66 -2.68
CA VAL A 137 -11.56 -8.86 -3.30
C VAL A 137 -10.28 -9.22 -2.56
N ASP A 138 -10.17 -10.45 -2.08
CA ASP A 138 -8.96 -10.94 -1.42
C ASP A 138 -8.09 -11.72 -2.41
N LYS A 139 -6.95 -11.15 -2.76
CA LYS A 139 -5.88 -11.78 -3.55
C LYS A 139 -4.61 -12.01 -2.74
N SER A 140 -4.65 -11.82 -1.42
CA SER A 140 -3.46 -11.95 -0.57
C SER A 140 -2.89 -13.38 -0.54
N GLY A 141 -3.71 -14.39 -0.88
CA GLY A 141 -3.27 -15.76 -1.07
C GLY A 141 -2.68 -16.07 -2.46
N GLN A 142 -2.81 -15.14 -3.42
CA GLN A 142 -2.35 -15.33 -4.79
C GLN A 142 -0.97 -14.72 -4.98
N THR A 143 -0.11 -15.42 -5.70
CA THR A 143 1.15 -14.83 -6.18
C THR A 143 0.81 -13.90 -7.35
N GLN A 144 1.17 -12.62 -7.25
CA GLN A 144 0.99 -11.71 -8.37
C GLN A 144 1.89 -12.11 -9.54
N ARG A 145 1.30 -12.19 -10.73
CA ARG A 145 2.10 -12.35 -11.95
C ARG A 145 2.74 -11.00 -12.28
N LEU A 146 4.04 -10.95 -12.14
CA LEU A 146 4.83 -9.82 -12.56
C LEU A 146 5.04 -9.87 -14.09
N SER A 147 5.24 -8.71 -14.72
CA SER A 147 5.61 -8.63 -16.14
C SER A 147 6.85 -9.48 -16.43
N GLU A 148 7.02 -9.91 -17.68
CA GLU A 148 8.22 -10.63 -18.14
C GLU A 148 8.42 -12.05 -17.56
N GLY A 149 7.34 -12.81 -17.33
CA GLY A 149 7.45 -14.21 -16.86
C GLY A 149 7.88 -14.35 -15.40
N ARG A 150 7.75 -13.31 -14.61
CA ARG A 150 7.96 -13.34 -13.15
C ARG A 150 6.66 -13.71 -12.46
N SER A 151 6.70 -14.52 -11.41
CA SER A 151 5.51 -14.97 -10.66
C SER A 151 5.43 -14.45 -9.22
N GLY A 152 6.40 -13.68 -8.78
CA GLY A 152 6.47 -13.12 -7.43
C GLY A 152 7.90 -12.80 -7.02
N TYR A 153 8.07 -12.31 -5.81
CA TYR A 153 9.40 -12.13 -5.24
C TYR A 153 9.96 -13.46 -4.74
N PHE A 154 11.23 -13.69 -5.02
CA PHE A 154 11.97 -14.75 -4.33
C PHE A 154 12.20 -14.32 -2.88
N THR A 155 11.77 -15.12 -1.92
CA THR A 155 12.04 -14.85 -0.51
C THR A 155 13.36 -15.50 -0.12
N ILE A 156 14.32 -14.68 0.29
CA ILE A 156 15.61 -15.16 0.82
C ILE A 156 15.32 -15.77 2.20
N PRO A 157 15.73 -17.04 2.46
CA PRO A 157 15.57 -17.67 3.76
C PRO A 157 16.15 -16.82 4.89
N ALA A 158 15.50 -16.81 6.04
CA ALA A 158 15.87 -15.93 7.16
C ALA A 158 17.33 -16.14 7.63
N GLU A 159 17.81 -17.38 7.56
CA GLU A 159 19.18 -17.76 7.90
C GLU A 159 20.23 -17.20 6.92
N MET A 160 19.82 -16.83 5.72
CA MET A 160 20.69 -16.20 4.72
C MET A 160 20.62 -14.68 4.76
N GLN A 161 19.61 -14.10 5.41
CA GLN A 161 19.47 -12.66 5.52
C GLN A 161 20.55 -12.08 6.43
N GLY A 162 21.02 -10.86 6.09
CA GLY A 162 22.08 -10.20 6.84
C GLY A 162 23.17 -9.65 5.93
N THR A 163 24.27 -9.28 6.55
CA THR A 163 25.43 -8.73 5.86
C THR A 163 26.53 -9.78 5.76
N TRP A 164 26.96 -10.03 4.53
CA TRP A 164 28.01 -10.99 4.18
C TRP A 164 29.17 -10.26 3.52
N TYR A 165 30.37 -10.77 3.74
CA TYR A 165 31.58 -10.25 3.14
C TYR A 165 32.33 -11.37 2.40
N SER A 166 32.87 -11.05 1.25
CA SER A 166 33.78 -11.93 0.54
C SER A 166 35.04 -11.18 0.14
N ALA A 167 36.12 -11.92 0.02
CA ALA A 167 37.36 -11.46 -0.62
C ALA A 167 37.67 -12.42 -1.79
N SER A 168 37.89 -11.86 -2.97
CA SER A 168 38.31 -12.61 -4.13
C SER A 168 39.66 -12.08 -4.63
N ASN A 169 40.54 -12.98 -5.04
CA ASN A 169 41.83 -12.62 -5.59
C ASN A 169 41.81 -12.98 -7.07
N TYR A 170 42.01 -11.99 -7.93
CA TYR A 170 42.11 -12.17 -9.38
C TYR A 170 43.32 -11.38 -9.88
N ASP A 171 44.21 -12.01 -10.63
CA ASP A 171 45.46 -11.41 -11.14
C ASP A 171 46.35 -10.72 -10.08
N GLY A 172 46.41 -11.30 -8.87
CA GLY A 172 47.18 -10.76 -7.77
C GLY A 172 46.55 -9.57 -7.06
N GLU A 173 45.36 -9.16 -7.47
CA GLU A 173 44.60 -8.11 -6.81
C GLU A 173 43.44 -8.68 -5.97
N THR A 174 43.37 -8.27 -4.72
CA THR A 174 42.27 -8.64 -3.83
C THR A 174 41.16 -7.60 -3.93
N THR A 175 39.92 -8.07 -4.19
CA THR A 175 38.71 -7.27 -4.14
C THR A 175 37.85 -7.73 -2.99
N HIS A 176 37.39 -6.78 -2.16
CA HIS A 176 36.47 -7.05 -1.08
C HIS A 176 35.06 -6.65 -1.49
N SER A 177 34.11 -7.54 -1.28
CA SER A 177 32.71 -7.30 -1.60
C SER A 177 31.83 -7.45 -0.36
N LYS A 178 30.85 -6.55 -0.26
CA LYS A 178 29.81 -6.56 0.75
C LYS A 178 28.48 -6.90 0.09
N TYR A 179 27.78 -7.85 0.65
CA TYR A 179 26.45 -8.26 0.24
C TYR A 179 25.50 -8.06 1.43
N VAL A 180 24.39 -7.40 1.20
CA VAL A 180 23.31 -7.33 2.19
C VAL A 180 22.09 -8.02 1.62
N PHE A 181 21.75 -9.17 2.19
CA PHE A 181 20.57 -9.95 1.84
C PHE A 181 19.41 -9.51 2.73
N SER A 182 18.39 -8.99 2.12
CA SER A 182 17.11 -8.67 2.77
C SER A 182 16.04 -9.64 2.25
N GLN A 183 14.80 -9.47 2.66
CA GLN A 183 13.73 -10.43 2.37
C GLN A 183 13.63 -10.87 0.90
N SER A 184 13.82 -9.94 -0.05
CA SER A 184 13.77 -10.23 -1.50
C SER A 184 14.77 -9.41 -2.30
N THR A 185 15.74 -8.79 -1.64
CA THR A 185 16.72 -7.93 -2.30
C THR A 185 18.16 -8.30 -1.89
N ILE A 186 19.07 -8.07 -2.80
CA ILE A 186 20.51 -8.17 -2.54
C ILE A 186 21.11 -6.79 -2.84
N PHE A 187 21.72 -6.17 -1.84
CA PHE A 187 22.60 -5.03 -2.06
C PHE A 187 24.03 -5.55 -2.25
N ILE A 188 24.71 -5.08 -3.29
CA ILE A 188 26.08 -5.48 -3.63
C ILE A 188 26.94 -4.23 -3.73
N GLN A 189 28.06 -4.26 -3.04
CA GLN A 189 29.07 -3.20 -3.06
C GLN A 189 30.46 -3.84 -3.05
N ASP A 190 31.37 -3.38 -3.88
CA ASP A 190 32.77 -3.75 -3.85
C ASP A 190 33.67 -2.53 -3.75
N ASP A 191 34.91 -2.73 -3.34
CA ASP A 191 35.87 -1.66 -3.09
C ASP A 191 36.53 -1.10 -4.36
N LYS A 192 36.38 -1.79 -5.49
CA LYS A 192 37.02 -1.40 -6.75
C LYS A 192 36.03 -0.93 -7.82
N HIS A 193 35.08 -1.77 -8.19
CA HIS A 193 34.23 -1.57 -9.36
C HIS A 193 32.88 -0.95 -9.04
N ASN A 194 32.36 -1.19 -7.84
CA ASN A 194 31.04 -0.74 -7.42
C ASN A 194 31.03 -0.13 -6.02
N ARG A 195 31.85 0.91 -5.80
CA ARG A 195 31.99 1.57 -4.49
C ARG A 195 30.70 2.14 -3.92
N LYS A 196 29.77 2.57 -4.79
CA LYS A 196 28.47 3.10 -4.37
C LYS A 196 27.46 2.00 -4.04
N GLY A 197 27.70 0.79 -4.53
CA GLY A 197 26.76 -0.31 -4.41
C GLY A 197 25.53 -0.17 -5.30
N HIS A 198 24.81 -1.26 -5.48
CA HIS A 198 23.50 -1.31 -6.12
C HIS A 198 22.61 -2.36 -5.46
N THR A 199 21.31 -2.19 -5.58
CA THR A 199 20.33 -3.15 -5.07
C THR A 199 19.65 -3.85 -6.24
N THR A 200 19.56 -5.18 -6.15
CA THR A 200 18.82 -6.01 -7.09
C THR A 200 17.68 -6.70 -6.36
N THR A 201 16.47 -6.63 -6.92
CA THR A 201 15.33 -7.39 -6.41
C THR A 201 15.28 -8.76 -7.08
N LEU A 202 15.06 -9.79 -6.28
CA LEU A 202 14.95 -11.16 -6.73
C LEU A 202 13.50 -11.54 -7.00
N TYR A 203 13.28 -12.27 -8.08
CA TYR A 203 11.96 -12.74 -8.49
C TYR A 203 11.96 -14.25 -8.72
N THR A 204 10.84 -14.89 -8.46
CA THR A 204 10.58 -16.25 -8.91
C THR A 204 10.20 -16.23 -10.39
N ARG A 205 10.59 -17.25 -11.14
CA ARG A 205 10.17 -17.41 -12.53
C ARG A 205 8.75 -17.98 -12.57
N ALA A 206 7.92 -17.46 -13.45
CA ALA A 206 6.64 -18.10 -13.76
C ALA A 206 6.91 -19.45 -14.47
N ALA A 207 6.21 -20.49 -14.02
CA ALA A 207 6.24 -21.80 -14.66
C ALA A 207 5.49 -21.79 -16.00
#